data_6ee97a93abdb3043c778014cab30042b
#
_entry.id   6ee97a93abdb3043c778014cab30042b
#
_cell.length_a   1.000
_cell.length_b   1.000
_cell.length_c   1.000
_cell.angle_alpha   90.00
_cell.angle_beta   90.00
_cell.angle_gamma   90.00
#
_symmetry.space_group_name_H-M   'P 1'
#
loop_
_entity.id
_entity.type
_entity.pdbx_description
1 polymer ?
#
loop_
_entity_poly.entity_id
_entity_poly.type
_entity_poly.pdbx_seq_one_letter_code
_entity_poly.pdbx_strand_id
1 'polypeptide(L)'
;MAHQPLLLALDQGTSSSRAVVFNPAGDLVASASAPLPIQYPADGWVEQDPLEIWASQRQALSDLQSKLSDDQRQAVVSCGITNQRETTVLWRRSTGVACGPALVWQDGRTAAICADWKRQGLEQDWRRRTGLLLDPYFSASKVRWMLKHYGEAAAAAAADDLCFGTVDSWLLWQLTAGKQHGSDLSNASRTLLLDLEQRQWVDDFRIHSGLPANALPDLLPCRGDIAQIAAGLPFEGLPIQAMLGDQQAATLGQLCLQPGESKCTYGTGAFLVINTGNQIRRSDAGLLSTLGWTDADGVPTYCLEGSLFNAGTVIQWLRDGLQIIERAEQVNDLANQVADSGGVMLVPAFTGWGTPHWNPEARGILVGLTRDSNRCHIARAALEGIALSVSTLVDLAEQALGHGLGELAVDGGAAASDPLLQAQANSTGLTVRRPASLESTARGVALFAGLQAGVIKDLNDLAVHRRDGAELFQPKLDAAQRKAWRTRWDDAVTRSLNWHG
;
A
#
# COMPACT_ATOMS: atom_id res chain seq x y z
N MET A 1 13.14 -36.78 11.04
CA MET A 1 13.93 -35.52 11.08
C MET A 1 12.92 -34.43 11.35
N ALA A 2 13.19 -33.49 12.25
CA ALA A 2 12.28 -32.34 12.43
C ALA A 2 12.24 -31.55 11.12
N HIS A 3 11.04 -31.36 10.56
CA HIS A 3 10.88 -30.57 9.36
C HIS A 3 11.24 -29.11 9.67
N GLN A 4 11.88 -28.43 8.71
CA GLN A 4 12.15 -27.00 8.85
C GLN A 4 10.81 -26.25 8.95
N PRO A 5 10.59 -25.40 9.97
CA PRO A 5 9.35 -24.68 10.13
C PRO A 5 9.08 -23.76 8.91
N LEU A 6 7.81 -23.60 8.57
CA LEU A 6 7.34 -22.78 7.47
C LEU A 6 6.39 -21.70 7.98
N LEU A 7 6.33 -20.58 7.26
CA LEU A 7 5.56 -19.39 7.61
C LEU A 7 4.54 -19.09 6.50
N LEU A 8 3.28 -18.97 6.87
CA LEU A 8 2.19 -18.62 5.95
C LEU A 8 1.95 -17.11 5.96
N ALA A 9 1.79 -16.51 4.77
CA ALA A 9 1.27 -15.17 4.59
C ALA A 9 -0.04 -15.21 3.80
N LEU A 10 -1.03 -14.45 4.26
CA LEU A 10 -2.22 -14.08 3.51
C LEU A 10 -2.05 -12.65 3.04
N ASP A 11 -2.05 -12.42 1.73
CA ASP A 11 -1.86 -11.11 1.11
C ASP A 11 -3.09 -10.75 0.28
N GLN A 12 -3.92 -9.87 0.84
CA GLN A 12 -5.13 -9.37 0.23
C GLN A 12 -4.86 -8.07 -0.52
N GLY A 13 -4.49 -8.18 -1.79
CA GLY A 13 -4.28 -7.03 -2.66
C GLY A 13 -5.59 -6.46 -3.21
N THR A 14 -5.48 -5.40 -4.01
CA THR A 14 -6.65 -4.75 -4.63
C THR A 14 -7.27 -5.60 -5.76
N SER A 15 -6.46 -6.28 -6.56
CA SER A 15 -6.92 -7.05 -7.73
C SER A 15 -6.82 -8.57 -7.58
N SER A 16 -6.23 -9.04 -6.49
CA SER A 16 -6.06 -10.48 -6.22
C SER A 16 -5.80 -10.73 -4.75
N SER A 17 -6.20 -11.93 -4.29
CA SER A 17 -5.82 -12.50 -3.00
C SER A 17 -4.75 -13.54 -3.19
N ARG A 18 -3.78 -13.59 -2.27
CA ARG A 18 -2.68 -14.56 -2.33
C ARG A 18 -2.50 -15.27 -0.99
N ALA A 19 -2.06 -16.51 -1.06
CA ALA A 19 -1.56 -17.26 0.06
C ALA A 19 -0.16 -17.77 -0.30
N VAL A 20 0.82 -17.50 0.55
CA VAL A 20 2.24 -17.72 0.25
C VAL A 20 2.93 -18.34 1.44
N VAL A 21 3.73 -19.37 1.21
CA VAL A 21 4.53 -20.02 2.25
C VAL A 21 6.01 -19.72 2.02
N PHE A 22 6.67 -19.31 3.09
CA PHE A 22 8.10 -19.01 3.13
C PHE A 22 8.83 -19.91 4.13
N ASN A 23 10.12 -20.12 3.89
CA ASN A 23 11.04 -20.65 4.91
C ASN A 23 11.50 -19.52 5.86
N PRO A 24 12.21 -19.80 6.96
CA PRO A 24 12.69 -18.77 7.90
C PRO A 24 13.71 -17.78 7.30
N ALA A 25 14.36 -18.13 6.19
CA ALA A 25 15.23 -17.19 5.45
C ALA A 25 14.44 -16.20 4.60
N GLY A 26 13.13 -16.41 4.45
CA GLY A 26 12.25 -15.60 3.63
C GLY A 26 12.25 -16.01 2.15
N ASP A 27 12.72 -17.24 1.85
CA ASP A 27 12.62 -17.78 0.49
C ASP A 27 11.24 -18.38 0.26
N LEU A 28 10.72 -18.17 -0.95
CA LEU A 28 9.43 -18.67 -1.37
C LEU A 28 9.45 -20.21 -1.49
N VAL A 29 8.51 -20.87 -0.81
CA VAL A 29 8.33 -22.33 -0.89
C VAL A 29 7.17 -22.69 -1.81
N ALA A 30 6.02 -22.05 -1.63
CA ALA A 30 4.84 -22.27 -2.46
C ALA A 30 3.94 -21.04 -2.43
N SER A 31 3.12 -20.86 -3.47
CA SER A 31 2.13 -19.79 -3.56
C SER A 31 0.89 -20.22 -4.32
N ALA A 32 -0.22 -19.59 -3.98
CA ALA A 32 -1.46 -19.64 -4.75
C ALA A 32 -2.11 -18.25 -4.77
N SER A 33 -2.88 -17.96 -5.81
CA SER A 33 -3.58 -16.69 -5.97
C SER A 33 -4.94 -16.89 -6.59
N ALA A 34 -5.88 -16.04 -6.22
CA ALA A 34 -7.20 -15.95 -6.83
C ALA A 34 -7.48 -14.49 -7.24
N PRO A 35 -8.08 -14.23 -8.40
CA PRO A 35 -8.43 -12.87 -8.81
C PRO A 35 -9.53 -12.32 -7.90
N LEU A 36 -9.52 -11.00 -7.72
CA LEU A 36 -10.56 -10.26 -7.01
C LEU A 36 -11.17 -9.22 -7.94
N PRO A 37 -12.47 -9.33 -8.27
CA PRO A 37 -13.16 -8.37 -9.10
C PRO A 37 -13.22 -6.97 -8.45
N ILE A 38 -13.09 -5.94 -9.29
CA ILE A 38 -13.30 -4.54 -8.92
C ILE A 38 -14.47 -4.01 -9.76
N GLN A 39 -15.35 -3.23 -9.14
CA GLN A 39 -16.49 -2.61 -9.80
C GLN A 39 -16.31 -1.10 -9.85
N TYR A 40 -16.73 -0.49 -10.96
CA TYR A 40 -16.69 0.95 -11.22
C TYR A 40 -18.11 1.46 -11.52
N PRO A 41 -19.01 1.61 -10.50
CA PRO A 41 -20.42 1.90 -10.73
C PRO A 41 -20.69 3.28 -11.33
N ALA A 42 -19.80 4.24 -11.08
CA ALA A 42 -19.86 5.60 -11.61
C ALA A 42 -18.44 6.17 -11.73
N ASP A 43 -18.30 7.35 -12.35
CA ASP A 43 -17.01 8.03 -12.43
C ASP A 43 -16.43 8.34 -11.05
N GLY A 44 -15.17 7.93 -10.84
CA GLY A 44 -14.48 8.05 -9.55
C GLY A 44 -14.98 7.12 -8.43
N TRP A 45 -15.92 6.21 -8.72
CA TRP A 45 -16.41 5.22 -7.75
C TRP A 45 -15.69 3.89 -7.93
N VAL A 46 -15.22 3.31 -6.83
CA VAL A 46 -14.51 2.03 -6.85
C VAL A 46 -15.00 1.16 -5.70
N GLU A 47 -15.57 0.02 -6.03
CA GLU A 47 -16.21 -0.90 -5.09
C GLU A 47 -15.71 -2.32 -5.22
N GLN A 48 -15.77 -3.05 -4.11
CA GLN A 48 -15.57 -4.50 -4.04
C GLN A 48 -16.67 -5.14 -3.20
N ASP A 49 -17.07 -6.35 -3.56
CA ASP A 49 -17.96 -7.14 -2.71
C ASP A 49 -17.14 -7.75 -1.56
N PRO A 50 -17.48 -7.48 -0.28
CA PRO A 50 -16.80 -8.10 0.86
C PRO A 50 -16.83 -9.63 0.84
N LEU A 51 -17.86 -10.24 0.27
CA LEU A 51 -17.95 -11.69 0.12
C LEU A 51 -16.93 -12.21 -0.91
N GLU A 52 -16.70 -11.47 -2.00
CA GLU A 52 -15.67 -11.81 -2.99
C GLU A 52 -14.25 -11.63 -2.40
N ILE A 53 -14.02 -10.62 -1.57
CA ILE A 53 -12.76 -10.46 -0.83
C ILE A 53 -12.49 -11.72 0.00
N TRP A 54 -13.48 -12.19 0.76
CA TRP A 54 -13.33 -13.41 1.55
C TRP A 54 -13.22 -14.68 0.67
N ALA A 55 -14.06 -14.81 -0.34
CA ALA A 55 -14.08 -15.97 -1.22
C ALA A 55 -12.75 -16.16 -1.95
N SER A 56 -12.18 -15.08 -2.50
CA SER A 56 -10.88 -15.12 -3.18
C SER A 56 -9.74 -15.46 -2.23
N GLN A 57 -9.74 -14.92 -0.99
CA GLN A 57 -8.71 -15.28 0.00
C GLN A 57 -8.83 -16.74 0.44
N ARG A 58 -10.04 -17.23 0.68
CA ARG A 58 -10.29 -18.63 1.02
C ARG A 58 -9.91 -19.57 -0.11
N GLN A 59 -10.18 -19.19 -1.37
CA GLN A 59 -9.75 -19.94 -2.54
C GLN A 59 -8.22 -20.05 -2.63
N ALA A 60 -7.52 -18.93 -2.52
CA ALA A 60 -6.06 -18.91 -2.54
C ALA A 60 -5.48 -19.80 -1.41
N LEU A 61 -6.08 -19.75 -0.22
CA LEU A 61 -5.66 -20.56 0.92
C LEU A 61 -5.89 -22.06 0.69
N SER A 62 -7.03 -22.44 0.13
CA SER A 62 -7.36 -23.84 -0.23
C SER A 62 -6.44 -24.38 -1.33
N ASP A 63 -6.19 -23.57 -2.35
CA ASP A 63 -5.31 -23.94 -3.46
C ASP A 63 -3.87 -24.12 -2.99
N LEU A 64 -3.40 -23.23 -2.09
CA LEU A 64 -2.08 -23.38 -1.48
C LEU A 64 -1.99 -24.67 -0.66
N GLN A 65 -2.97 -24.94 0.20
CA GLN A 65 -2.99 -26.16 1.01
C GLN A 65 -2.92 -27.43 0.16
N SER A 66 -3.59 -27.45 -1.00
CA SER A 66 -3.56 -28.60 -1.92
C SER A 66 -2.23 -28.75 -2.67
N LYS A 67 -1.45 -27.68 -2.82
CA LYS A 67 -0.11 -27.71 -3.45
C LYS A 67 0.99 -28.23 -2.49
N LEU A 68 0.78 -28.14 -1.18
CA LEU A 68 1.75 -28.54 -0.19
C LEU A 68 1.65 -30.06 0.08
N SER A 69 2.79 -30.72 0.30
CA SER A 69 2.84 -32.07 0.84
C SER A 69 2.33 -32.10 2.29
N ASP A 70 2.00 -33.29 2.82
CA ASP A 70 1.59 -33.45 4.21
C ASP A 70 2.66 -32.94 5.19
N ASP A 71 3.90 -33.24 4.89
CA ASP A 71 5.05 -32.77 5.67
C ASP A 71 5.16 -31.26 5.69
N GLN A 72 4.98 -30.62 4.53
CA GLN A 72 5.01 -29.15 4.43
C GLN A 72 3.83 -28.52 5.15
N ARG A 73 2.61 -29.11 5.06
CA ARG A 73 1.44 -28.61 5.80
C ARG A 73 1.66 -28.64 7.30
N GLN A 74 2.22 -29.73 7.83
CA GLN A 74 2.54 -29.88 9.26
C GLN A 74 3.67 -28.96 9.71
N ALA A 75 4.57 -28.58 8.79
CA ALA A 75 5.67 -27.66 9.07
C ALA A 75 5.25 -26.19 9.14
N VAL A 76 4.03 -25.82 8.67
CA VAL A 76 3.53 -24.43 8.77
C VAL A 76 3.15 -24.17 10.24
N VAL A 77 3.85 -23.22 10.88
CA VAL A 77 3.73 -22.98 12.32
C VAL A 77 3.09 -21.65 12.70
N SER A 78 3.00 -20.71 11.75
CA SER A 78 2.48 -19.36 12.00
C SER A 78 1.88 -18.76 10.74
N CYS A 79 0.90 -17.87 10.92
CA CYS A 79 0.24 -17.11 9.86
C CYS A 79 0.37 -15.60 10.11
N GLY A 80 0.68 -14.85 9.05
CA GLY A 80 0.58 -13.41 9.01
C GLY A 80 -0.46 -12.95 7.98
N ILE A 81 -1.18 -11.86 8.27
CA ILE A 81 -2.16 -11.23 7.37
C ILE A 81 -1.62 -9.88 6.93
N THR A 82 -1.65 -9.62 5.63
CA THR A 82 -1.40 -8.30 5.05
C THR A 82 -2.46 -7.98 4.02
N ASN A 83 -2.75 -6.69 3.83
CA ASN A 83 -3.91 -6.28 3.03
C ASN A 83 -3.74 -4.90 2.42
N GLN A 84 -4.49 -4.64 1.32
CA GLN A 84 -4.77 -3.29 0.85
C GLN A 84 -5.36 -2.46 1.99
N ARG A 85 -4.80 -1.26 2.23
CA ARG A 85 -5.21 -0.41 3.35
C ARG A 85 -6.43 0.43 2.99
N GLU A 86 -7.02 1.10 3.96
CA GLU A 86 -8.10 2.10 3.87
C GLU A 86 -9.43 1.59 3.29
N THR A 87 -9.43 0.51 2.50
CA THR A 87 -10.66 -0.08 1.97
C THR A 87 -11.61 -0.42 3.10
N THR A 88 -12.80 0.18 3.06
CA THR A 88 -13.72 0.26 4.20
C THR A 88 -14.87 -0.73 4.05
N VAL A 89 -15.10 -1.55 5.09
CA VAL A 89 -16.17 -2.54 5.16
C VAL A 89 -17.05 -2.26 6.37
N LEU A 90 -18.38 -2.37 6.20
CA LEU A 90 -19.36 -2.36 7.26
C LEU A 90 -20.18 -3.66 7.23
N TRP A 91 -20.37 -4.30 8.39
CA TRP A 91 -21.14 -5.54 8.49
C TRP A 91 -21.91 -5.64 9.80
N ARG A 92 -22.91 -6.54 9.85
CA ARG A 92 -23.66 -6.85 11.07
C ARG A 92 -22.85 -7.78 11.98
N ARG A 93 -22.71 -7.41 13.24
CA ARG A 93 -22.04 -8.23 14.25
C ARG A 93 -22.75 -9.56 14.47
N SER A 94 -24.10 -9.53 14.54
CA SER A 94 -24.90 -10.73 14.86
C SER A 94 -24.86 -11.79 13.76
N THR A 95 -24.66 -11.41 12.49
CA THR A 95 -24.78 -12.32 11.35
C THR A 95 -23.51 -12.44 10.51
N GLY A 96 -22.57 -11.49 10.66
CA GLY A 96 -21.38 -11.38 9.77
C GLY A 96 -21.72 -10.94 8.34
N VAL A 97 -22.97 -10.52 8.06
CA VAL A 97 -23.38 -10.11 6.71
C VAL A 97 -22.97 -8.66 6.47
N ALA A 98 -22.30 -8.41 5.34
CA ALA A 98 -21.91 -7.08 4.91
C ALA A 98 -23.16 -6.19 4.67
N CYS A 99 -23.07 -4.93 5.07
CA CYS A 99 -24.14 -3.96 4.93
C CYS A 99 -24.19 -3.27 3.55
N GLY A 100 -23.31 -3.65 2.66
CA GLY A 100 -23.17 -3.14 1.30
C GLY A 100 -21.76 -3.34 0.76
N PRO A 101 -21.47 -2.86 -0.45
CA PRO A 101 -20.13 -2.94 -1.03
C PRO A 101 -19.06 -2.28 -0.16
N ALA A 102 -17.86 -2.81 -0.18
CA ALA A 102 -16.67 -2.17 0.38
C ALA A 102 -16.26 -0.98 -0.51
N LEU A 103 -16.00 0.17 0.10
CA LEU A 103 -15.45 1.32 -0.63
C LEU A 103 -13.92 1.21 -0.66
N VAL A 104 -13.39 1.02 -1.86
CA VAL A 104 -11.95 0.81 -2.08
C VAL A 104 -11.17 2.09 -1.78
N TRP A 105 -9.91 1.96 -1.41
CA TRP A 105 -9.01 3.10 -1.12
C TRP A 105 -8.95 4.15 -2.25
N GLN A 106 -9.13 3.74 -3.51
CA GLN A 106 -9.14 4.59 -4.70
C GLN A 106 -10.46 5.38 -4.90
N ASP A 107 -11.51 5.06 -4.12
CA ASP A 107 -12.83 5.65 -4.30
C ASP A 107 -12.85 7.12 -3.90
N GLY A 108 -13.24 7.98 -4.86
CA GLY A 108 -13.24 9.44 -4.71
C GLY A 108 -14.59 10.05 -4.33
N ARG A 109 -15.69 9.24 -4.20
CA ARG A 109 -17.07 9.75 -4.01
C ARG A 109 -17.25 10.60 -2.78
N THR A 110 -16.38 10.51 -1.78
CA THR A 110 -16.47 11.24 -0.52
C THR A 110 -15.75 12.60 -0.53
N ALA A 111 -15.27 13.06 -1.68
CA ALA A 111 -14.56 14.33 -1.81
C ALA A 111 -15.35 15.52 -1.25
N ALA A 112 -16.69 15.57 -1.47
CA ALA A 112 -17.55 16.62 -0.93
C ALA A 112 -17.62 16.61 0.60
N ILE A 113 -17.57 15.43 1.25
CA ILE A 113 -17.51 15.30 2.71
C ILE A 113 -16.20 15.85 3.24
N CYS A 114 -15.07 15.46 2.62
CA CYS A 114 -13.76 15.98 3.00
C CYS A 114 -13.67 17.50 2.82
N ALA A 115 -14.19 18.04 1.72
CA ALA A 115 -14.26 19.48 1.48
C ALA A 115 -15.12 20.20 2.54
N ASP A 116 -16.22 19.60 2.96
CA ASP A 116 -17.07 20.16 4.02
C ASP A 116 -16.33 20.19 5.37
N TRP A 117 -15.68 19.11 5.77
CA TRP A 117 -14.87 19.05 6.99
C TRP A 117 -13.70 20.07 6.97
N LYS A 118 -13.07 20.29 5.80
CA LYS A 118 -12.05 21.35 5.62
C LYS A 118 -12.67 22.75 5.85
N ARG A 119 -13.85 23.03 5.30
CA ARG A 119 -14.55 24.31 5.52
C ARG A 119 -14.92 24.54 6.99
N GLN A 120 -15.19 23.47 7.76
CA GLN A 120 -15.42 23.52 9.21
C GLN A 120 -14.14 23.74 10.01
N GLY A 121 -12.96 23.81 9.37
CA GLY A 121 -11.66 24.02 10.03
C GLY A 121 -11.08 22.79 10.72
N LEU A 122 -11.57 21.59 10.43
CA LEU A 122 -11.18 20.36 11.13
C LEU A 122 -9.80 19.80 10.67
N GLU A 123 -9.31 20.20 9.51
CA GLU A 123 -8.13 19.57 8.89
C GLU A 123 -6.87 19.66 9.74
N GLN A 124 -6.64 20.82 10.40
CA GLN A 124 -5.43 21.02 11.19
C GLN A 124 -5.35 20.06 12.38
N ASP A 125 -6.45 19.88 13.12
CA ASP A 125 -6.46 18.97 14.27
C ASP A 125 -6.37 17.50 13.83
N TRP A 126 -7.11 17.13 12.78
CA TRP A 126 -7.03 15.78 12.21
C TRP A 126 -5.63 15.44 11.73
N ARG A 127 -5.00 16.34 10.96
CA ARG A 127 -3.62 16.16 10.47
C ARG A 127 -2.62 16.06 11.63
N ARG A 128 -2.77 16.90 12.65
CA ARG A 128 -1.91 16.89 13.84
C ARG A 128 -2.00 15.56 14.60
N ARG A 129 -3.20 14.99 14.75
CA ARG A 129 -3.43 13.78 15.55
C ARG A 129 -3.20 12.51 14.75
N THR A 130 -3.73 12.42 13.54
CA THR A 130 -3.66 11.21 12.73
C THR A 130 -2.42 11.10 11.85
N GLY A 131 -1.74 12.23 11.57
CA GLY A 131 -0.66 12.29 10.58
C GLY A 131 -1.13 12.31 9.12
N LEU A 132 -2.46 12.34 8.90
CA LEU A 132 -3.10 12.22 7.59
C LEU A 132 -3.82 13.53 7.21
N LEU A 133 -4.13 13.69 5.93
CA LEU A 133 -4.93 14.79 5.40
C LEU A 133 -6.42 14.39 5.34
N LEU A 134 -7.31 15.38 5.29
CA LEU A 134 -8.72 15.12 5.00
C LEU A 134 -8.89 14.85 3.50
N ASP A 135 -8.83 13.59 3.13
CA ASP A 135 -8.89 13.12 1.74
C ASP A 135 -9.81 11.89 1.62
N PRO A 136 -10.53 11.71 0.50
CA PRO A 136 -11.34 10.52 0.23
C PRO A 136 -10.58 9.19 0.32
N TYR A 137 -9.28 9.22 0.19
CA TYR A 137 -8.39 8.07 0.31
C TYR A 137 -8.65 7.28 1.61
N PHE A 138 -8.88 7.97 2.73
CA PHE A 138 -8.97 7.39 4.07
C PHE A 138 -10.40 6.99 4.47
N SER A 139 -10.54 6.11 5.48
CA SER A 139 -11.80 5.43 5.80
C SER A 139 -12.88 6.31 6.41
N ALA A 140 -12.55 7.32 7.24
CA ALA A 140 -13.54 8.07 8.01
C ALA A 140 -14.65 8.71 7.15
N SER A 141 -14.30 9.31 6.01
CA SER A 141 -15.26 9.91 5.09
C SER A 141 -16.12 8.86 4.38
N LYS A 142 -15.53 7.67 4.09
CA LYS A 142 -16.24 6.52 3.51
C LYS A 142 -17.31 6.00 4.47
N VAL A 143 -16.96 5.82 5.75
CA VAL A 143 -17.91 5.44 6.79
C VAL A 143 -19.09 6.41 6.85
N ARG A 144 -18.80 7.73 6.85
CA ARG A 144 -19.86 8.78 6.86
C ARG A 144 -20.79 8.63 5.66
N TRP A 145 -20.23 8.38 4.49
CA TRP A 145 -21.02 8.20 3.27
C TRP A 145 -21.85 6.91 3.32
N MET A 146 -21.24 5.79 3.73
CA MET A 146 -21.90 4.48 3.79
C MET A 146 -23.08 4.49 4.76
N LEU A 147 -22.92 5.06 5.96
CA LEU A 147 -24.01 5.20 6.94
C LEU A 147 -25.17 6.05 6.42
N LYS A 148 -24.91 7.00 5.53
CA LYS A 148 -25.95 7.83 4.92
C LYS A 148 -26.70 7.13 3.79
N HIS A 149 -26.02 6.27 3.03
CA HIS A 149 -26.54 5.74 1.76
C HIS A 149 -26.87 4.24 1.79
N TYR A 150 -26.30 3.48 2.73
CA TYR A 150 -26.63 2.08 2.91
C TYR A 150 -27.63 1.92 4.06
N GLY A 151 -28.89 1.66 3.71
CA GLY A 151 -29.96 1.51 4.71
C GLY A 151 -29.68 0.41 5.73
N GLU A 152 -29.06 -0.68 5.31
CA GLU A 152 -28.63 -1.78 6.19
C GLU A 152 -27.56 -1.34 7.20
N ALA A 153 -26.61 -0.50 6.79
CA ALA A 153 -25.60 0.04 7.71
C ALA A 153 -26.21 0.98 8.76
N ALA A 154 -27.13 1.85 8.33
CA ALA A 154 -27.87 2.73 9.24
C ALA A 154 -28.73 1.94 10.24
N ALA A 155 -29.42 0.90 9.78
CA ALA A 155 -30.24 0.02 10.62
C ALA A 155 -29.37 -0.77 11.62
N ALA A 156 -28.23 -1.30 11.18
CA ALA A 156 -27.29 -2.00 12.06
C ALA A 156 -26.71 -1.05 13.13
N ALA A 157 -26.36 0.18 12.74
CA ALA A 157 -25.87 1.20 13.67
C ALA A 157 -26.91 1.59 14.73
N ALA A 158 -28.18 1.76 14.32
CA ALA A 158 -29.27 2.06 15.23
C ALA A 158 -29.63 0.92 16.21
N ALA A 159 -29.28 -0.32 15.82
CA ALA A 159 -29.50 -1.53 16.62
C ALA A 159 -28.28 -1.96 17.46
N ASP A 160 -27.22 -1.16 17.53
CA ASP A 160 -25.93 -1.50 18.15
C ASP A 160 -25.30 -2.80 17.61
N ASP A 161 -25.64 -3.16 16.35
CA ASP A 161 -25.25 -4.41 15.67
C ASP A 161 -24.21 -4.17 14.54
N LEU A 162 -23.64 -2.97 14.47
CA LEU A 162 -22.67 -2.61 13.42
C LEU A 162 -21.24 -2.99 13.82
N CYS A 163 -20.49 -3.50 12.86
CA CYS A 163 -19.04 -3.55 12.86
C CYS A 163 -18.50 -2.68 11.72
N PHE A 164 -17.44 -1.94 12.00
CA PHE A 164 -16.58 -1.25 11.05
C PHE A 164 -15.21 -1.92 11.01
N GLY A 165 -14.60 -1.95 9.86
CA GLY A 165 -13.20 -2.32 9.74
C GLY A 165 -12.64 -2.00 8.36
N THR A 166 -11.33 -2.09 8.27
CA THR A 166 -10.61 -2.23 7.03
C THR A 166 -10.50 -3.72 6.66
N VAL A 167 -9.83 -4.04 5.57
CA VAL A 167 -9.80 -5.43 5.06
C VAL A 167 -9.16 -6.40 6.06
N ASP A 168 -8.19 -5.97 6.86
CA ASP A 168 -7.60 -6.75 7.96
C ASP A 168 -8.67 -7.21 8.96
N SER A 169 -9.51 -6.29 9.43
CA SER A 169 -10.60 -6.59 10.37
C SER A 169 -11.60 -7.56 9.76
N TRP A 170 -11.95 -7.38 8.48
CA TRP A 170 -12.86 -8.26 7.77
C TRP A 170 -12.29 -9.67 7.64
N LEU A 171 -11.01 -9.80 7.24
CA LEU A 171 -10.35 -11.10 7.12
C LEU A 171 -10.20 -11.79 8.48
N LEU A 172 -9.82 -11.04 9.52
CA LEU A 172 -9.71 -11.59 10.87
C LEU A 172 -11.08 -12.11 11.37
N TRP A 173 -12.15 -11.33 11.14
CA TRP A 173 -13.51 -11.75 11.43
C TRP A 173 -13.88 -13.07 10.74
N GLN A 174 -13.61 -13.19 9.45
CA GLN A 174 -13.92 -14.39 8.67
C GLN A 174 -13.06 -15.58 9.08
N LEU A 175 -11.76 -15.40 9.25
CA LEU A 175 -10.83 -16.43 9.65
C LEU A 175 -11.10 -16.98 11.06
N THR A 176 -11.72 -16.19 11.93
CA THR A 176 -12.07 -16.58 13.31
C THR A 176 -13.52 -16.99 13.49
N ALA A 177 -14.29 -17.12 12.40
CA ALA A 177 -15.74 -17.39 12.42
C ALA A 177 -16.50 -16.42 13.36
N GLY A 178 -16.18 -15.11 13.26
CA GLY A 178 -16.85 -14.05 13.98
C GLY A 178 -16.42 -13.86 15.46
N LYS A 179 -15.38 -14.54 15.91
CA LYS A 179 -14.91 -14.44 17.31
C LYS A 179 -14.04 -13.24 17.60
N GLN A 180 -13.33 -12.70 16.60
CA GLN A 180 -12.43 -11.57 16.76
C GLN A 180 -12.83 -10.43 15.84
N HIS A 181 -13.07 -9.24 16.41
CA HIS A 181 -13.27 -7.98 15.71
C HIS A 181 -12.14 -7.04 16.10
N GLY A 182 -11.05 -7.07 15.37
CA GLY A 182 -9.85 -6.32 15.66
C GLY A 182 -9.21 -5.73 14.41
N SER A 183 -8.45 -4.68 14.57
CA SER A 183 -7.58 -4.08 13.52
C SER A 183 -6.20 -3.85 14.11
N ASP A 184 -5.15 -4.15 13.34
CA ASP A 184 -3.82 -3.84 13.79
C ASP A 184 -3.52 -2.34 13.71
N LEU A 185 -2.57 -1.88 14.53
CA LEU A 185 -2.25 -0.46 14.64
C LEU A 185 -1.78 0.16 13.31
N SER A 186 -1.16 -0.61 12.41
CA SER A 186 -0.72 -0.09 11.12
C SER A 186 -1.90 0.21 10.20
N ASN A 187 -2.90 -0.68 10.11
CA ASN A 187 -4.15 -0.45 9.38
C ASN A 187 -5.01 0.62 10.06
N ALA A 188 -5.17 0.57 11.38
CA ALA A 188 -5.92 1.56 12.15
C ALA A 188 -5.38 2.98 11.95
N SER A 189 -4.05 3.15 11.81
CA SER A 189 -3.42 4.45 11.53
C SER A 189 -3.79 5.05 10.17
N ARG A 190 -4.45 4.27 9.28
CA ARG A 190 -4.87 4.71 7.94
C ARG A 190 -6.34 5.11 7.86
N THR A 191 -7.08 5.05 8.96
CA THR A 191 -8.53 5.25 8.98
C THR A 191 -8.98 6.70 9.10
N LEU A 192 -8.10 7.66 9.45
CA LEU A 192 -8.43 9.00 9.94
C LEU A 192 -9.17 8.98 11.29
N LEU A 193 -9.17 7.86 12.01
CA LEU A 193 -9.88 7.73 13.29
C LEU A 193 -8.93 7.50 14.47
N LEU A 194 -7.65 7.16 14.21
CA LEU A 194 -6.65 6.85 15.22
C LEU A 194 -5.76 8.07 15.53
N ASP A 195 -5.56 8.37 16.81
CA ASP A 195 -4.48 9.25 17.25
C ASP A 195 -3.15 8.50 17.16
N LEU A 196 -2.26 9.02 16.32
CA LEU A 196 -1.00 8.34 16.00
C LEU A 196 -0.03 8.29 17.19
N GLU A 197 -0.05 9.30 18.05
CA GLU A 197 0.82 9.39 19.22
C GLU A 197 0.29 8.55 20.39
N GLN A 198 -1.01 8.69 20.68
CA GLN A 198 -1.68 7.95 21.76
C GLN A 198 -2.00 6.50 21.37
N ARG A 199 -2.08 6.21 20.06
CA ARG A 199 -2.46 4.91 19.51
C ARG A 199 -3.83 4.46 20.03
N GLN A 200 -4.79 5.39 20.00
CA GLN A 200 -6.16 5.19 20.47
C GLN A 200 -7.14 5.79 19.47
N TRP A 201 -8.35 5.22 19.40
CA TRP A 201 -9.43 5.80 18.64
C TRP A 201 -9.80 7.18 19.18
N VAL A 202 -10.15 8.10 18.28
CA VAL A 202 -10.48 9.49 18.61
C VAL A 202 -11.99 9.66 18.55
N ASP A 203 -12.64 9.90 19.69
CA ASP A 203 -14.10 10.03 19.75
C ASP A 203 -14.66 11.15 18.89
N ASP A 204 -14.01 12.32 18.86
CA ASP A 204 -14.47 13.44 18.03
C ASP A 204 -14.48 13.06 16.54
N PHE A 205 -13.43 12.37 16.06
CA PHE A 205 -13.34 11.94 14.67
C PHE A 205 -14.35 10.84 14.34
N ARG A 206 -14.57 9.92 15.28
CA ARG A 206 -15.61 8.90 15.21
C ARG A 206 -17.01 9.53 15.10
N ILE A 207 -17.30 10.53 15.93
CA ILE A 207 -18.58 11.26 15.93
C ILE A 207 -18.78 11.97 14.59
N HIS A 208 -17.77 12.65 14.06
CA HIS A 208 -17.85 13.28 12.74
C HIS A 208 -18.12 12.28 11.61
N SER A 209 -17.57 11.07 11.70
CA SER A 209 -17.84 9.99 10.75
C SER A 209 -19.24 9.36 10.96
N GLY A 210 -19.91 9.63 12.09
CA GLY A 210 -21.21 9.06 12.44
C GLY A 210 -21.14 7.62 12.95
N LEU A 211 -19.95 7.11 13.27
CA LEU A 211 -19.75 5.72 13.68
C LEU A 211 -20.10 5.53 15.16
N PRO A 212 -20.95 4.54 15.55
CA PRO A 212 -21.16 4.18 16.95
C PRO A 212 -19.86 3.69 17.61
N ALA A 213 -19.68 3.94 18.91
CA ALA A 213 -18.45 3.55 19.62
C ALA A 213 -18.22 2.04 19.62
N ASN A 214 -19.29 1.26 19.76
CA ASN A 214 -19.24 -0.21 19.75
C ASN A 214 -18.98 -0.83 18.36
N ALA A 215 -19.03 -0.01 17.30
CA ALA A 215 -18.73 -0.46 15.95
C ALA A 215 -17.23 -0.45 15.63
N LEU A 216 -16.39 0.19 16.44
CA LEU A 216 -14.93 0.20 16.28
C LEU A 216 -14.35 -1.18 16.61
N PRO A 217 -13.35 -1.65 15.84
CA PRO A 217 -12.59 -2.85 16.18
C PRO A 217 -11.69 -2.62 17.40
N ASP A 218 -11.36 -3.69 18.11
CA ASP A 218 -10.29 -3.67 19.09
C ASP A 218 -8.96 -3.33 18.41
N LEU A 219 -8.16 -2.46 19.05
CA LEU A 219 -6.82 -2.16 18.55
C LEU A 219 -5.86 -3.28 18.95
N LEU A 220 -5.26 -3.91 17.97
CA LEU A 220 -4.35 -5.02 18.12
C LEU A 220 -2.89 -4.60 17.85
N PRO A 221 -1.90 -5.19 18.52
CA PRO A 221 -0.51 -5.03 18.12
C PRO A 221 -0.32 -5.62 16.72
N CYS A 222 0.66 -5.09 15.98
CA CYS A 222 0.99 -5.63 14.65
C CYS A 222 1.59 -7.05 14.72
N ARG A 223 2.06 -7.47 15.90
CA ARG A 223 2.64 -8.79 16.19
C ARG A 223 2.25 -9.24 17.59
N GLY A 224 1.79 -10.49 17.72
CA GLY A 224 1.35 -11.09 18.98
C GLY A 224 0.56 -12.36 18.71
N ASP A 225 0.07 -13.01 19.75
CA ASP A 225 -0.87 -14.13 19.63
C ASP A 225 -2.28 -13.58 19.40
N ILE A 226 -2.58 -13.20 18.14
CA ILE A 226 -3.77 -12.45 17.76
C ILE A 226 -5.01 -13.35 17.80
N ALA A 227 -4.96 -14.50 17.12
CA ALA A 227 -6.07 -15.43 16.99
C ALA A 227 -5.59 -16.80 16.49
N GLN A 228 -6.54 -17.69 16.20
CA GLN A 228 -6.32 -18.96 15.49
C GLN A 228 -7.33 -19.09 14.37
N ILE A 229 -6.91 -19.71 13.26
CA ILE A 229 -7.79 -20.03 12.14
C ILE A 229 -8.88 -21.00 12.62
N ALA A 230 -10.14 -20.67 12.36
CA ALA A 230 -11.29 -21.40 12.86
C ALA A 230 -11.41 -22.81 12.23
N ALA A 231 -12.11 -23.69 12.96
CA ALA A 231 -12.42 -25.05 12.50
C ALA A 231 -13.19 -25.02 11.16
N GLY A 232 -12.88 -25.98 10.28
CA GLY A 232 -13.48 -26.10 8.95
C GLY A 232 -12.86 -25.22 7.86
N LEU A 233 -11.87 -24.40 8.20
CA LEU A 233 -11.08 -23.63 7.23
C LEU A 233 -9.74 -24.33 6.92
N PRO A 234 -9.13 -24.08 5.76
CA PRO A 234 -7.78 -24.54 5.49
C PRO A 234 -6.81 -24.03 6.56
N PHE A 235 -5.85 -24.85 6.98
CA PHE A 235 -4.92 -24.59 8.08
C PHE A 235 -5.63 -24.32 9.44
N GLU A 236 -6.74 -25.02 9.70
CA GLU A 236 -7.45 -24.98 10.99
C GLU A 236 -6.50 -25.07 12.18
N GLY A 237 -6.71 -24.21 13.18
CA GLY A 237 -5.92 -24.15 14.40
C GLY A 237 -4.57 -23.46 14.27
N LEU A 238 -4.14 -23.07 13.05
CA LEU A 238 -2.90 -22.33 12.86
C LEU A 238 -2.98 -20.96 13.55
N PRO A 239 -2.00 -20.58 14.39
CA PRO A 239 -1.99 -19.28 15.03
C PRO A 239 -1.76 -18.15 14.02
N ILE A 240 -2.57 -17.08 14.12
CA ILE A 240 -2.41 -15.80 13.43
C ILE A 240 -1.59 -14.90 14.35
N GLN A 241 -0.36 -14.57 13.95
CA GLN A 241 0.60 -13.93 14.83
C GLN A 241 1.17 -12.61 14.31
N ALA A 242 0.77 -12.17 13.10
CA ALA A 242 1.08 -10.85 12.60
C ALA A 242 -0.06 -10.32 11.72
N MET A 243 -0.30 -9.00 11.78
CA MET A 243 -1.18 -8.27 10.88
C MET A 243 -0.51 -6.94 10.52
N LEU A 244 -0.49 -6.59 9.23
CA LEU A 244 0.13 -5.36 8.73
C LEU A 244 -0.57 -4.87 7.48
N GLY A 245 -0.67 -3.56 7.32
CA GLY A 245 -0.98 -2.97 6.02
C GLY A 245 0.09 -3.33 4.98
N ASP A 246 -0.28 -3.43 3.71
CA ASP A 246 0.56 -3.90 2.62
C ASP A 246 1.89 -3.13 2.49
N GLN A 247 1.84 -1.80 2.62
CA GLN A 247 3.03 -0.96 2.48
C GLN A 247 3.98 -1.12 3.67
N GLN A 248 3.46 -1.31 4.87
CA GLN A 248 4.21 -1.60 6.08
C GLN A 248 4.86 -2.99 6.01
N ALA A 249 4.07 -3.99 5.58
CA ALA A 249 4.58 -5.34 5.36
C ALA A 249 5.70 -5.37 4.31
N ALA A 250 5.53 -4.65 3.18
CA ALA A 250 6.56 -4.53 2.15
C ALA A 250 7.84 -3.87 2.68
N THR A 251 7.72 -2.88 3.57
CA THR A 251 8.89 -2.22 4.19
C THR A 251 9.69 -3.21 5.05
N LEU A 252 8.99 -4.04 5.84
CA LEU A 252 9.63 -5.14 6.59
C LEU A 252 10.22 -6.20 5.64
N GLY A 253 9.49 -6.58 4.60
CA GLY A 253 9.94 -7.58 3.63
C GLY A 253 11.15 -7.13 2.81
N GLN A 254 11.32 -5.83 2.58
CA GLN A 254 12.52 -5.23 2.02
C GLN A 254 13.66 -5.09 3.04
N LEU A 255 13.39 -5.44 4.31
CA LEU A 255 14.31 -5.31 5.44
C LEU A 255 14.81 -3.86 5.62
N CYS A 256 13.88 -2.89 5.46
CA CYS A 256 14.11 -1.48 5.76
C CYS A 256 13.84 -1.23 7.24
N LEU A 257 14.70 -1.74 8.11
CA LEU A 257 14.51 -1.84 9.56
C LEU A 257 15.04 -0.64 10.33
N GLN A 258 15.99 0.11 9.74
CA GLN A 258 16.65 1.23 10.41
C GLN A 258 16.06 2.58 9.99
N PRO A 259 16.08 3.59 10.88
CA PRO A 259 15.68 4.94 10.51
C PRO A 259 16.44 5.47 9.28
N GLY A 260 15.71 6.05 8.33
CA GLY A 260 16.24 6.53 7.05
C GLY A 260 16.26 5.48 5.93
N GLU A 261 16.04 4.20 6.22
CA GLU A 261 15.87 3.19 5.16
C GLU A 261 14.49 3.32 4.51
N SER A 262 14.45 3.13 3.19
CA SER A 262 13.28 3.43 2.39
C SER A 262 13.01 2.39 1.30
N LYS A 263 11.73 2.25 0.98
CA LYS A 263 11.29 1.46 -0.16
C LYS A 263 10.25 2.21 -0.99
N CYS A 264 10.17 1.89 -2.28
CA CYS A 264 9.08 2.31 -3.15
C CYS A 264 8.44 1.10 -3.84
N THR A 265 7.14 0.93 -3.63
CA THR A 265 6.35 -0.09 -4.36
C THR A 265 5.78 0.53 -5.62
N TYR A 266 6.11 -0.03 -6.79
CA TYR A 266 5.54 0.33 -8.09
C TYR A 266 4.42 -0.66 -8.46
N GLY A 267 3.24 -0.42 -7.90
CA GLY A 267 2.00 -1.14 -8.22
C GLY A 267 1.14 -0.37 -9.22
N THR A 268 -0.16 -0.35 -9.03
CA THR A 268 -1.11 0.53 -9.74
C THR A 268 -0.68 2.00 -9.61
N GLY A 269 -0.45 2.44 -8.36
CA GLY A 269 0.26 3.66 -8.00
C GLY A 269 1.70 3.39 -7.57
N ALA A 270 2.39 4.42 -7.05
CA ALA A 270 3.68 4.26 -6.39
C ALA A 270 3.63 4.79 -4.96
N PHE A 271 4.19 4.01 -4.03
CA PHE A 271 4.14 4.32 -2.60
C PHE A 271 5.56 4.28 -2.03
N LEU A 272 6.10 5.47 -1.74
CA LEU A 272 7.37 5.63 -1.05
C LEU A 272 7.11 5.56 0.45
N VAL A 273 7.77 4.65 1.16
CA VAL A 273 7.72 4.53 2.63
C VAL A 273 9.12 4.60 3.18
N ILE A 274 9.30 5.46 4.18
CA ILE A 274 10.58 5.67 4.86
C ILE A 274 10.39 5.37 6.34
N ASN A 275 11.22 4.49 6.89
CA ASN A 275 11.29 4.22 8.31
C ASN A 275 11.84 5.45 9.06
N THR A 276 11.13 5.96 10.05
CA THR A 276 11.54 7.11 10.88
C THR A 276 11.90 6.72 12.32
N GLY A 277 11.97 5.40 12.58
CA GLY A 277 12.21 4.86 13.92
C GLY A 277 11.02 5.12 14.86
N ASN A 278 11.32 5.38 16.11
CA ASN A 278 10.32 5.63 17.15
C ASN A 278 9.82 7.09 17.21
N GLN A 279 10.14 7.91 16.21
CA GLN A 279 9.76 9.32 16.16
C GLN A 279 8.72 9.56 15.06
N ILE A 280 7.62 10.20 15.43
CA ILE A 280 6.66 10.70 14.45
C ILE A 280 7.30 11.91 13.75
N ARG A 281 7.64 11.75 12.48
CA ARG A 281 8.07 12.85 11.62
C ARG A 281 6.84 13.41 10.90
N ARG A 282 6.67 14.72 10.92
CA ARG A 282 5.59 15.42 10.22
C ARG A 282 6.17 16.23 9.07
N SER A 283 5.46 16.29 7.98
CA SER A 283 5.86 17.06 6.80
C SER A 283 4.78 18.07 6.43
N ASP A 284 5.17 19.34 6.31
CA ASP A 284 4.26 20.37 5.79
C ASP A 284 4.10 20.31 4.27
N ALA A 285 4.96 19.55 3.62
CA ALA A 285 4.98 19.36 2.16
C ALA A 285 4.12 18.17 1.67
N GLY A 286 3.11 17.73 2.44
CA GLY A 286 2.11 16.76 1.98
C GLY A 286 2.48 15.29 2.12
N LEU A 287 3.65 14.94 2.69
CA LEU A 287 3.91 13.56 3.12
C LEU A 287 3.01 13.21 4.31
N LEU A 288 2.63 11.94 4.38
CA LEU A 288 1.81 11.40 5.45
C LEU A 288 2.70 10.80 6.54
N SER A 289 2.28 10.93 7.81
CA SER A 289 2.88 10.19 8.91
C SER A 289 1.98 9.01 9.24
N THR A 290 2.56 7.82 9.41
CA THR A 290 1.80 6.59 9.67
C THR A 290 2.55 5.70 10.65
N LEU A 291 1.85 4.79 11.31
CA LEU A 291 2.51 3.75 12.08
C LEU A 291 3.01 2.67 11.13
N GLY A 292 4.29 2.31 11.24
CA GLY A 292 4.89 1.21 10.51
C GLY A 292 4.51 -0.13 11.14
N TRP A 293 4.98 -0.38 12.36
CA TRP A 293 4.67 -1.56 13.16
C TRP A 293 4.96 -1.31 14.65
N THR A 294 4.57 -2.25 15.49
CA THR A 294 5.01 -2.32 16.88
C THR A 294 5.86 -3.57 17.08
N ASP A 295 6.89 -3.49 17.92
CA ASP A 295 7.62 -4.67 18.36
C ASP A 295 6.84 -5.47 19.43
N ALA A 296 7.49 -6.50 20.00
CA ALA A 296 6.87 -7.34 21.04
C ALA A 296 6.55 -6.59 22.33
N ASP A 297 7.28 -5.54 22.64
CA ASP A 297 7.12 -4.70 23.83
C ASP A 297 6.14 -3.54 23.58
N GLY A 298 5.55 -3.48 22.38
CA GLY A 298 4.64 -2.43 21.94
C GLY A 298 5.31 -1.11 21.57
N VAL A 299 6.64 -1.10 21.40
CA VAL A 299 7.38 0.09 20.95
C VAL A 299 7.08 0.32 19.47
N PRO A 300 6.60 1.52 19.10
CA PRO A 300 6.23 1.80 17.73
C PRO A 300 7.44 2.14 16.86
N THR A 301 7.41 1.67 15.62
CA THR A 301 8.17 2.25 14.50
C THR A 301 7.20 3.06 13.66
N TYR A 302 7.53 4.31 13.38
CA TYR A 302 6.74 5.18 12.50
C TYR A 302 7.37 5.27 11.12
N CYS A 303 6.56 5.71 10.16
CA CYS A 303 7.00 5.92 8.79
C CYS A 303 6.49 7.26 8.26
N LEU A 304 7.25 7.86 7.34
CA LEU A 304 6.75 8.83 6.39
C LEU A 304 6.32 8.11 5.11
N GLU A 305 5.22 8.57 4.51
CA GLU A 305 4.71 8.01 3.27
C GLU A 305 4.40 9.10 2.25
N GLY A 306 4.86 8.88 1.01
CA GLY A 306 4.43 9.63 -0.16
C GLY A 306 3.64 8.72 -1.10
N SER A 307 2.47 9.18 -1.53
CA SER A 307 1.52 8.40 -2.35
C SER A 307 1.33 9.03 -3.71
N LEU A 308 1.53 8.25 -4.76
CA LEU A 308 1.24 8.59 -6.16
C LEU A 308 0.19 7.60 -6.68
N PHE A 309 -0.89 8.12 -7.26
CA PHE A 309 -2.02 7.28 -7.69
C PHE A 309 -1.79 6.58 -9.03
N ASN A 310 -0.81 7.03 -9.81
CA ASN A 310 -0.54 6.54 -11.15
C ASN A 310 0.93 6.15 -11.32
N ALA A 311 1.19 4.85 -11.50
CA ALA A 311 2.48 4.29 -11.86
C ALA A 311 2.29 3.15 -12.89
N GLY A 312 1.93 1.94 -12.48
CA GLY A 312 1.60 0.85 -13.41
C GLY A 312 0.41 1.17 -14.32
N THR A 313 -0.53 2.00 -13.86
CA THR A 313 -1.63 2.53 -14.67
C THR A 313 -1.15 3.31 -15.90
N VAL A 314 0.03 3.93 -15.84
CA VAL A 314 0.63 4.61 -17.00
C VAL A 314 0.96 3.59 -18.09
N ILE A 315 1.54 2.45 -17.72
CA ILE A 315 1.87 1.37 -18.65
C ILE A 315 0.59 0.74 -19.20
N GLN A 316 -0.42 0.55 -18.35
CA GLN A 316 -1.75 0.07 -18.79
C GLN A 316 -2.38 1.04 -19.79
N TRP A 317 -2.29 2.34 -19.55
CA TRP A 317 -2.80 3.35 -20.47
C TRP A 317 -2.09 3.35 -21.83
N LEU A 318 -0.76 3.13 -21.86
CA LEU A 318 -0.03 2.94 -23.12
C LEU A 318 -0.53 1.71 -23.90
N ARG A 319 -0.95 0.64 -23.18
CA ARG A 319 -1.48 -0.58 -23.77
C ARG A 319 -2.95 -0.43 -24.19
N ASP A 320 -3.81 -0.05 -23.27
CA ASP A 320 -5.27 -0.15 -23.43
C ASP A 320 -5.86 1.16 -24.01
N GLY A 321 -5.30 2.31 -23.65
CA GLY A 321 -5.75 3.63 -24.10
C GLY A 321 -5.10 4.07 -25.40
N LEU A 322 -3.77 4.14 -25.46
CA LEU A 322 -3.04 4.54 -26.67
C LEU A 322 -2.78 3.41 -27.65
N GLN A 323 -2.81 2.15 -27.19
CA GLN A 323 -2.57 0.95 -28.01
C GLN A 323 -1.22 0.97 -28.74
N ILE A 324 -0.20 1.57 -28.14
CA ILE A 324 1.16 1.61 -28.72
C ILE A 324 2.03 0.44 -28.29
N ILE A 325 1.55 -0.37 -27.33
CA ILE A 325 2.08 -1.66 -26.90
C ILE A 325 0.91 -2.65 -26.73
N GLU A 326 1.16 -3.94 -26.88
CA GLU A 326 0.17 -5.02 -26.68
C GLU A 326 0.30 -5.68 -25.30
N ARG A 327 1.53 -5.68 -24.77
CA ARG A 327 1.89 -6.25 -23.46
C ARG A 327 2.75 -5.27 -22.70
N ALA A 328 2.64 -5.28 -21.37
CA ALA A 328 3.31 -4.31 -20.49
C ALA A 328 4.85 -4.28 -20.68
N GLU A 329 5.46 -5.45 -20.90
CA GLU A 329 6.91 -5.59 -21.05
C GLU A 329 7.45 -4.87 -22.28
N GLN A 330 6.64 -4.72 -23.34
CA GLN A 330 7.04 -4.04 -24.59
C GLN A 330 7.35 -2.55 -24.39
N VAL A 331 6.90 -1.94 -23.27
CA VAL A 331 7.30 -0.56 -22.95
C VAL A 331 8.82 -0.45 -22.82
N ASN A 332 9.49 -1.49 -22.29
CA ASN A 332 10.93 -1.52 -22.14
C ASN A 332 11.65 -1.57 -23.51
N ASP A 333 11.11 -2.39 -24.44
CA ASP A 333 11.67 -2.53 -25.78
C ASP A 333 11.58 -1.21 -26.54
N LEU A 334 10.44 -0.50 -26.44
CA LEU A 334 10.27 0.82 -27.05
C LEU A 334 11.20 1.86 -26.42
N ALA A 335 11.24 1.92 -25.07
CA ALA A 335 12.06 2.88 -24.34
C ALA A 335 13.56 2.72 -24.62
N ASN A 336 14.02 1.50 -24.88
CA ASN A 336 15.43 1.19 -25.17
C ASN A 336 15.84 1.49 -26.62
N GLN A 337 14.88 1.81 -27.53
CA GLN A 337 15.18 2.20 -28.91
C GLN A 337 15.64 3.66 -29.05
N VAL A 338 15.52 4.44 -27.98
CA VAL A 338 15.92 5.85 -27.95
C VAL A 338 16.86 6.11 -26.77
N ALA A 339 17.78 7.04 -26.92
CA ALA A 339 18.75 7.38 -25.87
C ALA A 339 18.07 8.04 -24.65
N ASP A 340 17.08 8.91 -24.93
CA ASP A 340 16.27 9.64 -23.95
C ASP A 340 14.87 9.92 -24.51
N SER A 341 14.05 10.63 -23.78
CA SER A 341 12.68 10.99 -24.23
C SER A 341 12.62 12.07 -25.34
N GLY A 342 13.75 12.54 -25.85
CA GLY A 342 13.79 13.61 -26.86
C GLY A 342 13.20 14.94 -26.37
N GLY A 343 13.26 15.18 -25.07
CA GLY A 343 12.65 16.35 -24.41
C GLY A 343 11.17 16.23 -24.11
N VAL A 344 10.54 15.12 -24.46
CA VAL A 344 9.13 14.83 -24.11
C VAL A 344 9.02 14.55 -22.60
N MET A 345 8.04 15.15 -21.94
CA MET A 345 7.66 14.90 -20.55
C MET A 345 6.22 14.41 -20.48
N LEU A 346 5.99 13.31 -19.76
CA LEU A 346 4.66 12.81 -19.43
C LEU A 346 4.44 12.97 -17.93
N VAL A 347 3.46 13.78 -17.55
CA VAL A 347 3.02 13.94 -16.17
C VAL A 347 1.81 13.04 -15.93
N PRO A 348 1.90 12.01 -15.07
CA PRO A 348 0.88 10.96 -15.00
C PRO A 348 -0.24 11.28 -14.00
N ALA A 349 -0.83 12.47 -14.05
CA ALA A 349 -1.91 12.88 -13.14
C ALA A 349 -3.30 12.46 -13.67
N PHE A 350 -3.48 11.19 -14.08
CA PHE A 350 -4.72 10.73 -14.71
C PHE A 350 -5.95 10.79 -13.79
N THR A 351 -5.74 10.59 -12.50
CA THR A 351 -6.78 10.65 -11.45
C THR A 351 -6.51 11.74 -10.42
N GLY A 352 -5.86 12.83 -10.86
CA GLY A 352 -5.33 13.87 -9.98
C GLY A 352 -3.92 13.56 -9.47
N TRP A 353 -3.40 14.45 -8.62
CA TRP A 353 -2.13 14.27 -7.90
C TRP A 353 -2.39 13.86 -6.45
N GLY A 354 -1.64 12.88 -5.96
CA GLY A 354 -1.42 12.62 -4.54
C GLY A 354 -0.38 13.58 -3.96
N THR A 355 0.60 13.04 -3.23
CA THR A 355 1.71 13.83 -2.68
C THR A 355 2.53 14.51 -3.79
N PRO A 356 2.92 15.81 -3.66
CA PRO A 356 2.66 16.71 -2.53
C PRO A 356 1.37 17.53 -2.68
N HIS A 357 0.77 17.55 -3.82
CA HIS A 357 -0.23 18.55 -4.22
C HIS A 357 -1.63 18.24 -3.69
N TRP A 358 -1.97 16.95 -3.52
CA TRP A 358 -3.30 16.48 -3.12
C TRP A 358 -4.40 17.20 -3.91
N ASN A 359 -4.20 17.28 -5.24
CA ASN A 359 -5.06 18.02 -6.17
C ASN A 359 -5.84 17.05 -7.05
N PRO A 360 -7.16 16.85 -6.80
CA PRO A 360 -8.00 15.97 -7.60
C PRO A 360 -8.31 16.51 -8.99
N GLU A 361 -8.13 17.84 -9.21
CA GLU A 361 -8.42 18.51 -10.48
C GLU A 361 -7.24 18.48 -11.47
N ALA A 362 -6.05 18.09 -11.01
CA ALA A 362 -4.90 17.90 -11.89
C ALA A 362 -5.18 16.83 -12.94
N ARG A 363 -4.65 16.99 -14.14
CA ARG A 363 -4.78 16.00 -15.22
C ARG A 363 -3.43 15.68 -15.84
N GLY A 364 -3.34 14.44 -16.36
CA GLY A 364 -2.16 14.01 -17.11
C GLY A 364 -1.91 14.86 -18.33
N ILE A 365 -0.65 15.20 -18.57
CA ILE A 365 -0.23 15.97 -19.76
C ILE A 365 0.99 15.35 -20.43
N LEU A 366 1.09 15.54 -21.73
CA LEU A 366 2.24 15.21 -22.54
C LEU A 366 2.75 16.49 -23.21
N VAL A 367 3.96 16.92 -22.88
CA VAL A 367 4.56 18.18 -23.39
C VAL A 367 5.93 17.94 -24.01
N GLY A 368 6.43 18.91 -24.79
CA GLY A 368 7.77 18.83 -25.40
C GLY A 368 7.82 18.03 -26.71
N LEU A 369 6.67 17.73 -27.34
CA LEU A 369 6.61 17.01 -28.62
C LEU A 369 7.22 17.86 -29.76
N THR A 370 7.99 17.20 -30.62
CA THR A 370 8.53 17.73 -31.88
C THR A 370 8.09 16.81 -33.01
N ARG A 371 8.45 17.18 -34.26
CA ARG A 371 8.16 16.33 -35.44
C ARG A 371 8.88 14.99 -35.41
N ASP A 372 9.99 14.88 -34.68
CA ASP A 372 10.78 13.68 -34.57
C ASP A 372 10.30 12.77 -33.42
N SER A 373 9.39 13.27 -32.56
CA SER A 373 8.81 12.51 -31.47
C SER A 373 7.96 11.36 -32.02
N ASN A 374 8.19 10.16 -31.52
CA ASN A 374 7.49 8.94 -31.92
C ASN A 374 7.10 8.10 -30.68
N ARG A 375 6.49 6.93 -30.90
CA ARG A 375 6.03 6.05 -29.82
C ARG A 375 7.14 5.63 -28.85
N CYS A 376 8.40 5.55 -29.30
CA CYS A 376 9.52 5.17 -28.43
C CYS A 376 9.84 6.29 -27.44
N HIS A 377 9.81 7.55 -27.88
CA HIS A 377 9.97 8.71 -27.00
C HIS A 377 8.82 8.83 -26.00
N ILE A 378 7.57 8.49 -26.40
CA ILE A 378 6.42 8.49 -25.49
C ILE A 378 6.57 7.38 -24.43
N ALA A 379 6.94 6.17 -24.83
CA ALA A 379 7.19 5.06 -23.91
C ALA A 379 8.31 5.40 -22.91
N ARG A 380 9.38 6.02 -23.39
CA ARG A 380 10.50 6.49 -22.56
C ARG A 380 10.04 7.58 -21.59
N ALA A 381 9.32 8.59 -22.06
CA ALA A 381 8.78 9.68 -21.24
C ALA A 381 7.80 9.17 -20.17
N ALA A 382 7.06 8.10 -20.45
CA ALA A 382 6.16 7.47 -19.49
C ALA A 382 6.93 6.86 -18.31
N LEU A 383 7.96 6.07 -18.57
CA LEU A 383 8.82 5.49 -17.52
C LEU A 383 9.59 6.58 -16.75
N GLU A 384 10.12 7.56 -17.45
CA GLU A 384 10.80 8.72 -16.85
C GLU A 384 9.84 9.56 -15.99
N GLY A 385 8.60 9.76 -16.43
CA GLY A 385 7.58 10.48 -15.67
C GLY A 385 7.20 9.79 -14.35
N ILE A 386 7.11 8.45 -14.34
CA ILE A 386 6.93 7.67 -13.10
C ILE A 386 8.13 7.90 -12.17
N ALA A 387 9.36 7.76 -12.68
CA ALA A 387 10.59 7.94 -11.90
C ALA A 387 10.73 9.35 -11.33
N LEU A 388 10.44 10.38 -12.12
CA LEU A 388 10.48 11.79 -11.70
C LEU A 388 9.40 12.11 -10.64
N SER A 389 8.22 11.52 -10.76
CA SER A 389 7.17 11.64 -9.74
C SER A 389 7.66 11.10 -8.38
N VAL A 390 8.29 9.91 -8.36
CA VAL A 390 8.86 9.33 -7.14
C VAL A 390 10.05 10.16 -6.64
N SER A 391 10.85 10.76 -7.53
CA SER A 391 11.96 11.62 -7.11
C SER A 391 11.50 12.86 -6.35
N THR A 392 10.35 13.40 -6.71
CA THR A 392 9.71 14.49 -5.93
C THR A 392 9.41 14.02 -4.50
N LEU A 393 8.91 12.79 -4.33
CA LEU A 393 8.66 12.23 -2.98
C LEU A 393 9.95 12.03 -2.19
N VAL A 394 11.03 11.58 -2.84
CA VAL A 394 12.34 11.39 -2.20
C VAL A 394 12.87 12.72 -1.65
N ASP A 395 12.82 13.80 -2.43
CA ASP A 395 13.28 15.12 -1.95
C ASP A 395 12.49 15.62 -0.76
N LEU A 396 11.17 15.46 -0.81
CA LEU A 396 10.31 15.86 0.31
C LEU A 396 10.62 15.04 1.56
N ALA A 397 10.94 13.76 1.39
CA ALA A 397 11.35 12.90 2.49
C ALA A 397 12.71 13.32 3.08
N GLU A 398 13.71 13.57 2.23
CA GLU A 398 15.03 14.07 2.67
C GLU A 398 14.93 15.42 3.39
N GLN A 399 14.08 16.31 2.88
CA GLN A 399 13.78 17.59 3.54
C GLN A 399 13.13 17.38 4.92
N ALA A 400 12.15 16.48 5.03
CA ALA A 400 11.45 16.20 6.30
C ALA A 400 12.35 15.49 7.32
N LEU A 401 13.30 14.68 6.87
CA LEU A 401 14.29 13.99 7.72
C LEU A 401 15.45 14.89 8.11
N GLY A 402 15.81 15.87 7.27
CA GLY A 402 17.00 16.73 7.44
C GLY A 402 18.31 16.09 7.01
N HIS A 403 18.24 14.94 6.31
CA HIS A 403 19.41 14.24 5.75
C HIS A 403 19.00 13.44 4.50
N GLY A 404 19.98 13.09 3.65
CA GLY A 404 19.77 12.28 2.45
C GLY A 404 19.43 10.83 2.78
N LEU A 405 18.71 10.18 1.87
CA LEU A 405 18.51 8.73 1.87
C LEU A 405 19.74 8.01 1.31
N GLY A 406 20.04 6.82 1.80
CA GLY A 406 21.22 6.06 1.34
C GLY A 406 20.95 5.19 0.11
N GLU A 407 19.82 4.54 0.09
CA GLU A 407 19.41 3.56 -0.94
C GLU A 407 17.89 3.56 -1.03
N LEU A 408 17.36 3.32 -2.23
CA LEU A 408 15.93 3.11 -2.44
C LEU A 408 15.70 1.63 -2.81
N ALA A 409 15.10 0.87 -1.91
CA ALA A 409 14.61 -0.47 -2.22
C ALA A 409 13.33 -0.39 -3.06
N VAL A 410 13.14 -1.29 -4.01
CA VAL A 410 11.96 -1.26 -4.89
C VAL A 410 11.30 -2.62 -5.04
N ASP A 411 9.98 -2.62 -5.18
CA ASP A 411 9.17 -3.79 -5.47
C ASP A 411 7.91 -3.43 -6.27
N GLY A 412 7.01 -4.39 -6.43
CA GLY A 412 5.80 -4.24 -7.24
C GLY A 412 6.02 -4.55 -8.72
N GLY A 413 4.94 -4.72 -9.47
CA GLY A 413 4.98 -5.23 -10.85
C GLY A 413 5.82 -4.38 -11.80
N ALA A 414 5.75 -3.04 -11.70
CA ALA A 414 6.51 -2.17 -12.61
C ALA A 414 8.00 -2.08 -12.23
N ALA A 415 8.42 -2.55 -11.04
CA ALA A 415 9.84 -2.68 -10.69
C ALA A 415 10.59 -3.73 -11.55
N ALA A 416 9.89 -4.53 -12.34
CA ALA A 416 10.49 -5.41 -13.33
C ALA A 416 11.12 -4.66 -14.52
N SER A 417 10.85 -3.35 -14.67
CA SER A 417 11.36 -2.52 -15.77
C SER A 417 12.73 -1.94 -15.47
N ASP A 418 13.77 -2.46 -16.10
CA ASP A 418 15.14 -1.91 -15.98
C ASP A 418 15.23 -0.43 -16.42
N PRO A 419 14.60 0.01 -17.54
CA PRO A 419 14.61 1.43 -17.92
C PRO A 419 13.96 2.33 -16.85
N LEU A 420 12.89 1.87 -16.20
CA LEU A 420 12.26 2.62 -15.09
C LEU A 420 13.24 2.74 -13.91
N LEU A 421 13.86 1.64 -13.49
CA LEU A 421 14.75 1.66 -12.32
C LEU A 421 16.03 2.44 -12.58
N GLN A 422 16.56 2.38 -13.82
CA GLN A 422 17.69 3.23 -14.20
C GLN A 422 17.31 4.72 -14.23
N ALA A 423 16.10 5.05 -14.73
CA ALA A 423 15.57 6.42 -14.68
C ALA A 423 15.39 6.88 -13.23
N GLN A 424 14.93 5.98 -12.34
CA GLN A 424 14.79 6.26 -10.90
C GLN A 424 16.14 6.55 -10.24
N ALA A 425 17.16 5.73 -10.49
CA ALA A 425 18.50 5.98 -9.98
C ALA A 425 19.05 7.32 -10.51
N ASN A 426 18.86 7.60 -11.80
CA ASN A 426 19.32 8.83 -12.44
C ASN A 426 18.62 10.08 -11.87
N SER A 427 17.32 10.00 -11.59
CA SER A 427 16.52 11.15 -11.15
C SER A 427 16.72 11.48 -9.67
N THR A 428 16.92 10.48 -8.81
CA THR A 428 17.18 10.67 -7.37
C THR A 428 18.67 10.87 -7.06
N GLY A 429 19.56 10.24 -7.82
CA GLY A 429 20.97 10.12 -7.49
C GLY A 429 21.28 9.05 -6.44
N LEU A 430 20.29 8.23 -6.09
CA LEU A 430 20.41 7.11 -5.16
C LEU A 430 20.71 5.81 -5.89
N THR A 431 21.34 4.88 -5.20
CA THR A 431 21.34 3.48 -5.63
C THR A 431 19.92 2.93 -5.49
N VAL A 432 19.36 2.36 -6.55
CA VAL A 432 18.08 1.66 -6.52
C VAL A 432 18.33 0.16 -6.44
N ARG A 433 17.75 -0.51 -5.44
CA ARG A 433 17.91 -1.95 -5.19
C ARG A 433 16.63 -2.71 -5.49
N ARG A 434 16.67 -3.58 -6.49
CA ARG A 434 15.62 -4.56 -6.78
C ARG A 434 16.00 -5.89 -6.13
N PRO A 435 15.21 -6.43 -5.18
CA PRO A 435 15.50 -7.72 -4.55
C PRO A 435 15.33 -8.87 -5.54
N ALA A 436 15.91 -10.03 -5.23
CA ALA A 436 15.76 -11.24 -6.02
C ALA A 436 14.29 -11.71 -6.12
N SER A 437 13.48 -11.44 -5.11
CA SER A 437 12.04 -11.74 -5.08
C SER A 437 11.24 -10.45 -4.88
N LEU A 438 10.25 -10.22 -5.74
CA LEU A 438 9.33 -9.07 -5.64
C LEU A 438 8.16 -9.32 -4.66
N GLU A 439 8.11 -10.48 -4.01
CA GLU A 439 7.07 -10.85 -3.04
C GLU A 439 7.27 -10.19 -1.65
N SER A 440 7.71 -8.94 -1.63
CA SER A 440 8.11 -8.24 -0.41
C SER A 440 6.97 -8.12 0.60
N THR A 441 5.74 -7.88 0.16
CA THR A 441 4.56 -7.70 1.03
C THR A 441 4.26 -8.98 1.82
N ALA A 442 4.04 -10.09 1.12
CA ALA A 442 3.78 -11.39 1.76
C ALA A 442 4.98 -11.87 2.60
N ARG A 443 6.21 -11.68 2.09
CA ARG A 443 7.43 -12.01 2.82
C ARG A 443 7.52 -11.26 4.15
N GLY A 444 7.23 -9.96 4.15
CA GLY A 444 7.35 -9.12 5.34
C GLY A 444 6.44 -9.58 6.48
N VAL A 445 5.17 -9.83 6.20
CA VAL A 445 4.24 -10.29 7.24
C VAL A 445 4.54 -11.72 7.69
N ALA A 446 5.01 -12.60 6.78
CA ALA A 446 5.44 -13.96 7.15
C ALA A 446 6.64 -13.93 8.11
N LEU A 447 7.68 -13.15 7.79
CA LEU A 447 8.85 -12.98 8.65
C LEU A 447 8.46 -12.38 10.01
N PHE A 448 7.53 -11.43 10.03
CA PHE A 448 7.06 -10.80 11.25
C PHE A 448 6.27 -11.78 12.14
N ALA A 449 5.45 -12.66 11.54
CA ALA A 449 4.81 -13.78 12.21
C ALA A 449 5.84 -14.81 12.73
N GLY A 450 6.90 -15.05 11.95
CA GLY A 450 8.01 -15.94 12.33
C GLY A 450 8.81 -15.46 13.55
N LEU A 451 8.92 -14.14 13.75
CA LEU A 451 9.46 -13.58 14.99
C LEU A 451 8.59 -13.94 16.21
N GLN A 452 7.26 -13.83 16.10
CA GLN A 452 6.34 -14.17 17.19
C GLN A 452 6.36 -15.68 17.48
N ALA A 453 6.44 -16.50 16.44
CA ALA A 453 6.55 -17.95 16.58
C ALA A 453 7.90 -18.43 17.16
N GLY A 454 8.86 -17.52 17.34
CA GLY A 454 10.22 -17.86 17.80
C GLY A 454 11.06 -18.63 16.78
N VAL A 455 10.60 -18.69 15.51
CA VAL A 455 11.30 -19.35 14.40
C VAL A 455 12.42 -18.46 13.87
N ILE A 456 12.21 -17.16 13.89
CA ILE A 456 13.17 -16.11 13.57
C ILE A 456 13.52 -15.40 14.87
N LYS A 457 14.80 -15.18 15.12
CA LYS A 457 15.26 -14.50 16.35
C LYS A 457 15.30 -12.99 16.17
N ASP A 458 15.86 -12.53 15.06
CA ASP A 458 16.03 -11.12 14.75
C ASP A 458 15.98 -10.92 13.22
N LEU A 459 15.22 -9.93 12.75
CA LEU A 459 15.21 -9.56 11.34
C LEU A 459 16.53 -8.91 10.90
N ASN A 460 17.29 -8.33 11.81
CA ASN A 460 18.61 -7.77 11.49
C ASN A 460 19.58 -8.83 10.99
N ASP A 461 19.44 -10.09 11.45
CA ASP A 461 20.25 -11.21 10.93
C ASP A 461 19.99 -11.44 9.43
N LEU A 462 18.75 -11.26 8.98
CA LEU A 462 18.39 -11.35 7.56
C LEU A 462 18.79 -10.10 6.77
N ALA A 463 18.79 -8.93 7.42
CA ALA A 463 19.07 -7.65 6.77
C ALA A 463 20.52 -7.54 6.29
N VAL A 464 21.47 -8.26 6.90
CA VAL A 464 22.88 -8.33 6.42
C VAL A 464 22.96 -8.92 5.01
N HIS A 465 22.02 -9.80 4.64
CA HIS A 465 21.94 -10.51 3.36
C HIS A 465 20.96 -9.89 2.37
N ARG A 466 20.38 -8.72 2.68
CA ARG A 466 19.34 -8.09 1.83
C ARG A 466 19.77 -7.72 0.42
N ARG A 467 21.08 -7.70 0.16
CA ARG A 467 21.66 -7.46 -1.17
C ARG A 467 22.03 -8.74 -1.92
N ASP A 468 21.97 -9.90 -1.28
CA ASP A 468 22.31 -11.16 -1.92
C ASP A 468 21.30 -11.47 -3.04
N GLY A 469 21.80 -11.65 -4.26
CA GLY A 469 20.97 -11.82 -5.45
C GLY A 469 20.19 -10.59 -5.91
N ALA A 470 20.33 -9.44 -5.24
CA ALA A 470 19.67 -8.20 -5.65
C ALA A 470 20.37 -7.54 -6.84
N GLU A 471 19.60 -6.88 -7.68
CA GLU A 471 20.11 -6.02 -8.74
C GLU A 471 20.20 -4.57 -8.27
N LEU A 472 21.35 -3.92 -8.58
CA LEU A 472 21.64 -2.55 -8.17
C LEU A 472 21.75 -1.65 -9.38
N PHE A 473 20.91 -0.62 -9.44
CA PHE A 473 20.95 0.42 -10.46
C PHE A 473 21.65 1.66 -9.89
N GLN A 474 22.80 1.97 -10.43
CA GLN A 474 23.59 3.13 -10.03
C GLN A 474 23.22 4.36 -10.86
N PRO A 475 23.22 5.57 -10.27
CA PRO A 475 22.99 6.80 -11.02
C PRO A 475 24.09 7.02 -12.06
N LYS A 476 23.71 7.34 -13.30
CA LYS A 476 24.61 7.63 -14.43
C LYS A 476 24.67 9.12 -14.77
N LEU A 477 23.70 9.91 -14.27
CA LEU A 477 23.69 11.36 -14.46
C LEU A 477 24.45 12.06 -13.33
N ASP A 478 25.24 13.06 -13.68
CA ASP A 478 25.83 13.95 -12.69
C ASP A 478 24.78 14.89 -12.06
N ALA A 479 25.18 15.64 -11.03
CA ALA A 479 24.26 16.50 -10.30
C ALA A 479 23.69 17.63 -11.17
N ALA A 480 24.45 18.17 -12.14
CA ALA A 480 24.00 19.26 -12.99
C ALA A 480 22.97 18.75 -14.03
N GLN A 481 23.21 17.59 -14.63
CA GLN A 481 22.30 16.93 -15.55
C GLN A 481 20.99 16.57 -14.87
N ARG A 482 21.06 15.99 -13.66
CA ARG A 482 19.89 15.65 -12.83
C ARG A 482 19.07 16.90 -12.50
N LYS A 483 19.72 17.97 -12.04
CA LYS A 483 19.07 19.24 -11.73
C LYS A 483 18.34 19.82 -12.95
N ALA A 484 18.98 19.86 -14.10
CA ALA A 484 18.38 20.36 -15.34
C ALA A 484 17.15 19.53 -15.76
N TRP A 485 17.23 18.19 -15.63
CA TRP A 485 16.12 17.30 -15.93
C TRP A 485 14.92 17.54 -14.98
N ARG A 486 15.19 17.69 -13.70
CA ARG A 486 14.15 17.94 -12.67
C ARG A 486 13.51 19.32 -12.80
N THR A 487 14.28 20.37 -13.15
CA THR A 487 13.71 21.69 -13.42
C THR A 487 12.66 21.63 -14.54
N ARG A 488 12.93 20.89 -15.62
CA ARG A 488 11.95 20.69 -16.70
C ARG A 488 10.73 19.88 -16.24
N TRP A 489 10.92 18.93 -15.34
CA TRP A 489 9.84 18.19 -14.71
C TRP A 489 8.92 19.08 -13.89
N ASP A 490 9.47 19.94 -13.03
CA ASP A 490 8.71 20.86 -12.20
C ASP A 490 7.88 21.83 -13.04
N ASP A 491 8.44 22.29 -14.16
CA ASP A 491 7.72 23.09 -15.17
C ASP A 491 6.54 22.32 -15.80
N ALA A 492 6.73 21.03 -16.09
CA ALA A 492 5.66 20.22 -16.66
C ALA A 492 4.56 19.95 -15.61
N VAL A 493 4.93 19.62 -14.36
CA VAL A 493 3.98 19.41 -13.25
C VAL A 493 3.13 20.66 -13.04
N THR A 494 3.75 21.84 -12.98
CA THR A 494 3.03 23.11 -12.79
C THR A 494 1.92 23.31 -13.83
N ARG A 495 2.14 22.88 -15.08
CA ARG A 495 1.12 22.97 -16.14
C ARG A 495 -0.02 21.97 -15.96
N SER A 496 0.21 20.85 -15.29
CA SER A 496 -0.80 19.82 -15.04
C SER A 496 -1.77 20.18 -13.90
N LEU A 497 -1.31 21.00 -12.94
CA LEU A 497 -2.06 21.31 -11.71
C LEU A 497 -3.27 22.23 -11.97
N ASN A 498 -3.24 23.07 -12.99
CA ASN A 498 -4.26 24.10 -13.26
C ASN A 498 -5.02 23.83 -14.56
N TRP A 499 -5.25 22.56 -14.91
CA TRP A 499 -5.88 22.19 -16.17
C TRP A 499 -7.33 22.67 -16.29
N HIS A 500 -8.07 22.69 -15.20
CA HIS A 500 -9.47 23.14 -15.13
C HIS A 500 -9.63 24.50 -14.43
N GLY A 501 -8.55 25.22 -14.19
CA GLY A 501 -8.54 26.53 -13.53
C GLY A 501 -9.02 27.69 -14.39
#